data_deb047b6a6d143a2dbd58f595b0a48be
#
_entry.id   deb047b6a6d143a2dbd58f595b0a48be
#
_cell.length_a   1.000
_cell.length_b   1.000
_cell.length_c   1.000
_cell.angle_alpha   90.00
_cell.angle_beta   90.00
_cell.angle_gamma   90.00
#
_symmetry.space_group_name_H-M   'P 1'
#
loop_
_entity.id
_entity.type
_entity.pdbx_description
1 polymer ?
#
loop_
_entity_poly.entity_id
_entity_poly.type
_entity_poly.pdbx_seq_one_letter_code
_entity_poly.pdbx_strand_id
1 'polypeptide(L)'
;MENQTKKEVVFSAIQPSGTITLGNYLGAVRNWVTMQNEYNCIYALADLHTITVRQTPAVMRKNIIDAYASIMACGIDVEKSLFFIQSHVHTHAELAWALSCYTQFGELSRMTQFKDKSAKHADNINAGLFTYPVLMAADILLYQADKVPVGADQKPVSYTHLRAHETRSNL
;
A
#
# COMPACT_ATOMS: atom_id res chain seq x y z
N MET A 1 25.50 3.59 28.06
CA MET A 1 24.48 2.93 27.20
C MET A 1 23.97 4.02 26.29
N GLU A 2 24.44 4.06 25.06
CA GLU A 2 23.93 5.01 24.05
C GLU A 2 22.47 4.71 23.80
N ASN A 3 21.64 5.72 24.00
CA ASN A 3 20.23 5.68 23.67
C ASN A 3 20.13 5.66 22.12
N GLN A 4 20.17 4.46 21.51
CA GLN A 4 19.87 4.33 20.09
C GLN A 4 18.40 4.75 19.92
N THR A 5 18.19 5.97 19.48
CA THR A 5 16.86 6.43 19.05
C THR A 5 16.35 5.47 18.00
N LYS A 6 15.28 4.75 18.31
CA LYS A 6 14.61 3.81 17.40
C LYS A 6 14.27 4.56 16.12
N LYS A 7 14.80 4.11 14.98
CA LYS A 7 14.44 4.71 13.69
C LYS A 7 12.94 4.57 13.45
N GLU A 8 12.29 5.62 12.98
CA GLU A 8 10.89 5.60 12.59
C GLU A 8 10.65 4.62 11.44
N VAL A 9 9.52 3.94 11.48
CA VAL A 9 9.11 2.97 10.47
C VAL A 9 8.39 3.69 9.32
N VAL A 10 8.88 3.50 8.11
CA VAL A 10 8.24 3.99 6.88
C VAL A 10 7.67 2.80 6.12
N PHE A 11 6.37 2.84 5.82
CA PHE A 11 5.73 1.89 4.91
C PHE A 11 5.34 2.57 3.60
N SER A 12 5.67 1.95 2.48
CA SER A 12 5.19 2.39 1.16
C SER A 12 5.02 1.22 0.22
N ALA A 13 4.03 1.31 -0.67
CA ALA A 13 3.74 0.25 -1.62
C ALA A 13 3.43 0.80 -3.01
N ILE A 14 3.72 0.01 -4.04
CA ILE A 14 3.42 0.32 -5.43
C ILE A 14 2.73 -0.88 -6.09
N GLN A 15 1.71 -0.63 -6.91
CA GLN A 15 1.01 -1.67 -7.64
C GLN A 15 1.83 -2.11 -8.87
N PRO A 16 2.06 -3.43 -9.07
CA PRO A 16 2.72 -3.95 -10.27
C PRO A 16 1.73 -4.05 -11.46
N SER A 17 1.13 -2.91 -11.83
CA SER A 17 0.11 -2.84 -12.90
C SER A 17 0.69 -2.81 -14.32
N GLY A 18 2.02 -2.85 -14.45
CA GLY A 18 2.75 -2.84 -15.73
C GLY A 18 4.20 -2.43 -15.53
N THR A 19 4.83 -2.00 -16.60
CA THR A 19 6.21 -1.49 -16.55
C THR A 19 6.29 -0.24 -15.68
N ILE A 20 7.32 -0.17 -14.82
CA ILE A 20 7.60 1.03 -14.01
C ILE A 20 7.84 2.22 -14.93
N THR A 21 7.01 3.24 -14.80
CA THR A 21 7.10 4.47 -15.57
C THR A 21 8.04 5.48 -14.93
N LEU A 22 8.47 6.49 -15.69
CA LEU A 22 9.22 7.62 -15.15
C LEU A 22 8.48 8.32 -14.00
N GLY A 23 7.14 8.40 -14.08
CA GLY A 23 6.30 8.94 -13.02
C GLY A 23 6.37 8.12 -11.74
N ASN A 24 6.34 6.79 -11.84
CA ASN A 24 6.52 5.90 -10.68
C ASN A 24 7.92 6.06 -10.07
N TYR A 25 8.95 6.14 -10.91
CA TYR A 25 10.31 6.33 -10.44
C TYR A 25 10.47 7.66 -9.69
N LEU A 26 10.08 8.78 -10.29
CA LEU A 26 10.23 10.10 -9.67
C LEU A 26 9.31 10.31 -8.47
N GLY A 27 8.09 9.76 -8.53
CA GLY A 27 7.08 9.94 -7.49
C GLY A 27 7.26 9.05 -6.25
N ALA A 28 7.85 7.86 -6.42
CA ALA A 28 7.99 6.89 -5.35
C ALA A 28 9.40 6.31 -5.22
N VAL A 29 9.90 5.58 -6.22
CA VAL A 29 11.10 4.74 -6.08
C VAL A 29 12.36 5.54 -5.75
N ARG A 30 12.57 6.70 -6.37
CA ARG A 30 13.65 7.60 -6.06
C ARG A 30 13.66 8.03 -4.59
N ASN A 31 12.47 8.30 -4.03
CA ASN A 31 12.35 8.68 -2.63
C ASN A 31 12.66 7.49 -1.71
N TRP A 32 12.24 6.28 -2.09
CA TRP A 32 12.54 5.05 -1.37
C TRP A 32 14.06 4.84 -1.21
N VAL A 33 14.81 5.01 -2.31
CA VAL A 33 16.28 4.89 -2.31
C VAL A 33 16.92 5.89 -1.34
N THR A 34 16.37 7.09 -1.21
CA THR A 34 16.88 8.08 -0.24
C THR A 34 16.51 7.72 1.19
N MET A 35 15.24 7.41 1.43
CA MET A 35 14.69 7.15 2.77
C MET A 35 15.30 5.93 3.45
N GLN A 36 15.72 4.89 2.71
CA GLN A 36 16.31 3.68 3.29
C GLN A 36 17.58 3.93 4.12
N ASN A 37 18.23 5.07 3.98
CA ASN A 37 19.41 5.43 4.77
C ASN A 37 19.04 6.07 6.12
N GLU A 38 17.85 6.68 6.21
CA GLU A 38 17.42 7.47 7.37
C GLU A 38 16.43 6.73 8.24
N TYR A 39 15.55 5.92 7.64
CA TYR A 39 14.41 5.28 8.28
C TYR A 39 14.54 3.74 8.28
N ASN A 40 13.69 3.11 9.06
CA ASN A 40 13.44 1.67 8.98
C ASN A 40 12.35 1.45 7.91
N CYS A 41 12.78 1.17 6.67
CA CYS A 41 11.88 1.17 5.53
C CYS A 41 11.33 -0.21 5.21
N ILE A 42 10.03 -0.26 4.96
CA ILE A 42 9.27 -1.43 4.56
C ILE A 42 8.55 -1.08 3.24
N TYR A 43 8.96 -1.72 2.15
CA TYR A 43 8.43 -1.51 0.82
C TYR A 43 7.74 -2.77 0.29
N ALA A 44 6.63 -2.59 -0.42
CA ALA A 44 5.88 -3.71 -0.95
C ALA A 44 5.44 -3.50 -2.41
N LEU A 45 5.40 -4.59 -3.17
CA LEU A 45 4.59 -4.67 -4.38
C LEU A 45 3.16 -5.05 -3.99
N ALA A 46 2.22 -4.12 -4.16
CA ALA A 46 0.83 -4.23 -3.74
C ALA A 46 0.01 -5.01 -4.78
N ASP A 47 0.29 -6.28 -4.94
CA ASP A 47 -0.34 -7.16 -5.93
C ASP A 47 -1.78 -7.52 -5.56
N LEU A 48 -2.13 -7.61 -4.28
CA LEU A 48 -3.51 -7.78 -3.83
C LEU A 48 -4.39 -6.58 -4.20
N HIS A 49 -3.85 -5.36 -4.20
CA HIS A 49 -4.56 -4.19 -4.71
C HIS A 49 -4.73 -4.21 -6.23
N THR A 50 -3.80 -4.82 -6.95
CA THR A 50 -3.84 -4.91 -8.41
C THR A 50 -4.98 -5.81 -8.90
N ILE A 51 -5.32 -6.88 -8.18
CA ILE A 51 -6.41 -7.79 -8.55
C ILE A 51 -7.81 -7.23 -8.34
N THR A 52 -7.96 -6.06 -7.75
CA THR A 52 -9.25 -5.33 -7.71
C THR A 52 -9.76 -4.97 -9.11
N VAL A 53 -8.87 -4.95 -10.09
CA VAL A 53 -9.17 -4.87 -11.52
C VAL A 53 -8.77 -6.19 -12.16
N ARG A 54 -9.58 -6.71 -13.10
CA ARG A 54 -9.31 -7.99 -13.77
C ARG A 54 -7.92 -8.02 -14.39
N GLN A 55 -7.15 -9.04 -14.04
CA GLN A 55 -5.81 -9.30 -14.56
C GLN A 55 -5.75 -10.65 -15.27
N THR A 56 -4.95 -10.72 -16.33
CA THR A 56 -4.54 -12.01 -16.89
C THR A 56 -3.43 -12.58 -16.02
N PRO A 57 -3.58 -13.79 -15.41
CA PRO A 57 -2.63 -14.29 -14.41
C PRO A 57 -1.18 -14.36 -14.90
N ALA A 58 -0.96 -14.75 -16.17
CA ALA A 58 0.38 -14.82 -16.76
C ALA A 58 1.03 -13.43 -16.88
N VAL A 59 0.24 -12.43 -17.32
CA VAL A 59 0.70 -11.04 -17.44
C VAL A 59 0.99 -10.45 -16.06
N MET A 60 0.13 -10.72 -15.09
CA MET A 60 0.32 -10.23 -13.72
C MET A 60 1.60 -10.79 -13.09
N ARG A 61 1.84 -12.10 -13.22
CA ARG A 61 3.10 -12.71 -12.74
C ARG A 61 4.33 -12.07 -13.38
N LYS A 62 4.29 -11.82 -14.67
CA LYS A 62 5.38 -11.14 -15.37
C LYS A 62 5.57 -9.72 -14.84
N ASN A 63 4.49 -8.96 -14.70
CA ASN A 63 4.54 -7.58 -14.20
C ASN A 63 5.11 -7.49 -12.77
N ILE A 64 4.79 -8.44 -11.89
CA ILE A 64 5.34 -8.52 -10.53
C ILE A 64 6.85 -8.70 -10.58
N ILE A 65 7.34 -9.67 -11.40
CA ILE A 65 8.78 -9.95 -11.52
C ILE A 65 9.51 -8.75 -12.12
N ASP A 66 8.98 -8.19 -13.21
CA ASP A 66 9.58 -7.05 -13.90
C ASP A 66 9.62 -5.81 -13.00
N ALA A 67 8.55 -5.54 -12.25
CA ALA A 67 8.51 -4.43 -11.31
C ALA A 67 9.50 -4.63 -10.15
N TYR A 68 9.56 -5.85 -9.59
CA TYR A 68 10.50 -6.17 -8.52
C TYR A 68 11.95 -5.95 -8.97
N ALA A 69 12.33 -6.53 -10.11
CA ALA A 69 13.66 -6.38 -10.68
C ALA A 69 14.00 -4.93 -11.02
N SER A 70 13.05 -4.18 -11.58
CA SER A 70 13.26 -2.76 -11.94
C SER A 70 13.48 -1.90 -10.70
N ILE A 71 12.72 -2.11 -9.63
CA ILE A 71 12.84 -1.35 -8.38
C ILE A 71 14.16 -1.67 -7.68
N MET A 72 14.57 -2.94 -7.67
CA MET A 72 15.89 -3.34 -7.18
C MET A 72 17.02 -2.68 -7.96
N ALA A 73 16.91 -2.66 -9.29
CA ALA A 73 17.89 -2.02 -10.16
C ALA A 73 17.99 -0.49 -9.97
N CYS A 74 16.91 0.14 -9.45
CA CYS A 74 16.91 1.56 -9.09
C CYS A 74 17.67 1.87 -7.80
N GLY A 75 18.14 0.86 -7.05
CA GLY A 75 19.02 1.05 -5.90
C GLY A 75 18.36 0.76 -4.55
N ILE A 76 17.28 -0.03 -4.51
CA ILE A 76 16.77 -0.58 -3.25
C ILE A 76 17.78 -1.61 -2.73
N ASP A 77 18.22 -1.40 -1.50
CA ASP A 77 19.18 -2.22 -0.80
C ASP A 77 18.42 -3.08 0.25
N VAL A 78 18.37 -4.37 0.01
CA VAL A 78 17.65 -5.34 0.87
C VAL A 78 18.33 -5.59 2.22
N GLU A 79 19.58 -5.14 2.38
CA GLU A 79 20.24 -5.17 3.68
C GLU A 79 19.83 -3.99 4.57
N LYS A 80 19.28 -2.92 3.96
CA LYS A 80 18.83 -1.71 4.66
C LYS A 80 17.33 -1.63 4.83
N SER A 81 16.57 -2.22 3.91
CA SER A 81 15.11 -2.12 3.88
C SER A 81 14.46 -3.44 3.52
N LEU A 82 13.28 -3.69 4.05
CA LEU A 82 12.44 -4.81 3.65
C LEU A 82 11.78 -4.48 2.32
N PHE A 83 11.92 -5.38 1.33
CA PHE A 83 11.18 -5.28 0.07
C PHE A 83 10.57 -6.62 -0.30
N PHE A 84 9.23 -6.69 -0.43
CA PHE A 84 8.51 -7.93 -0.62
C PHE A 84 7.29 -7.78 -1.53
N ILE A 85 6.68 -8.92 -1.89
CA ILE A 85 5.41 -9.02 -2.61
C ILE A 85 4.31 -9.21 -1.56
N GLN A 86 3.29 -8.34 -1.57
CA GLN A 86 2.25 -8.27 -0.54
C GLN A 86 1.53 -9.61 -0.33
N SER A 87 1.18 -10.33 -1.41
CA SER A 87 0.50 -11.61 -1.31
C SER A 87 1.33 -12.73 -0.66
N HIS A 88 2.64 -12.57 -0.55
CA HIS A 88 3.51 -13.52 0.14
C HIS A 88 3.42 -13.40 1.67
N VAL A 89 2.80 -12.33 2.18
CA VAL A 89 2.57 -12.09 3.60
C VAL A 89 1.06 -12.14 3.87
N HIS A 90 0.55 -13.32 4.23
CA HIS A 90 -0.89 -13.60 4.34
C HIS A 90 -1.61 -12.71 5.35
N THR A 91 -0.92 -12.24 6.38
CA THR A 91 -1.45 -11.39 7.44
C THR A 91 -2.05 -10.07 6.93
N HIS A 92 -1.66 -9.59 5.76
CA HIS A 92 -2.32 -8.45 5.12
C HIS A 92 -3.82 -8.73 4.86
N ALA A 93 -4.11 -9.88 4.27
CA ALA A 93 -5.50 -10.29 3.97
C ALA A 93 -6.26 -10.67 5.24
N GLU A 94 -5.62 -11.31 6.20
CA GLU A 94 -6.22 -11.68 7.49
C GLU A 94 -6.62 -10.44 8.29
N LEU A 95 -5.71 -9.46 8.42
CA LEU A 95 -6.02 -8.21 9.10
C LEU A 95 -7.07 -7.39 8.34
N ALA A 96 -7.00 -7.35 7.00
CA ALA A 96 -8.02 -6.68 6.18
C ALA A 96 -9.41 -7.30 6.39
N TRP A 97 -9.51 -8.62 6.52
CA TRP A 97 -10.78 -9.27 6.85
C TRP A 97 -11.28 -8.86 8.23
N ALA A 98 -10.43 -8.92 9.26
CA ALA A 98 -10.80 -8.50 10.60
C ALA A 98 -11.30 -7.04 10.62
N LEU A 99 -10.56 -6.11 9.98
CA LEU A 99 -10.96 -4.71 9.88
C LEU A 99 -12.26 -4.53 9.10
N SER A 100 -12.51 -5.33 8.06
CA SER A 100 -13.75 -5.28 7.28
C SER A 100 -15.00 -5.54 8.13
N CYS A 101 -14.88 -6.40 9.16
CA CYS A 101 -15.99 -6.69 10.08
C CYS A 101 -16.36 -5.49 10.97
N TYR A 102 -15.49 -4.52 11.13
CA TYR A 102 -15.70 -3.32 11.94
C TYR A 102 -15.88 -2.05 11.10
N THR A 103 -15.62 -2.11 9.80
CA THR A 103 -15.73 -0.95 8.91
C THR A 103 -17.18 -0.76 8.46
N GLN A 104 -17.69 0.46 8.60
CA GLN A 104 -19.07 0.75 8.21
C GLN A 104 -19.21 0.94 6.70
N PHE A 105 -20.21 0.30 6.11
CA PHE A 105 -20.54 0.41 4.68
C PHE A 105 -20.69 1.89 4.23
N GLY A 106 -21.37 2.70 5.06
CA GLY A 106 -21.58 4.12 4.76
C GLY A 106 -20.30 4.94 4.68
N GLU A 107 -19.24 4.56 5.38
CA GLU A 107 -17.93 5.21 5.30
C GLU A 107 -17.24 4.89 3.99
N LEU A 108 -17.19 3.61 3.61
CA LEU A 108 -16.60 3.18 2.34
C LEU A 108 -17.32 3.77 1.13
N SER A 109 -18.64 3.84 1.15
CA SER A 109 -19.44 4.37 0.03
C SER A 109 -19.26 5.86 -0.20
N ARG A 110 -18.84 6.62 0.81
CA ARG A 110 -18.57 8.06 0.70
C ARG A 110 -17.19 8.39 0.14
N MET A 111 -16.28 7.41 0.06
CA MET A 111 -14.93 7.63 -0.44
C MET A 111 -14.92 8.04 -1.91
N THR A 112 -14.30 9.18 -2.21
CA THR A 112 -14.20 9.74 -3.57
C THR A 112 -13.51 8.78 -4.53
N GLN A 113 -12.49 8.08 -4.07
CA GLN A 113 -11.72 7.14 -4.88
C GLN A 113 -12.52 5.91 -5.30
N PHE A 114 -13.48 5.44 -4.49
CA PHE A 114 -14.42 4.41 -4.93
C PHE A 114 -15.26 4.93 -6.11
N LYS A 115 -15.78 6.15 -6.02
CA LYS A 115 -16.56 6.78 -7.09
C LYS A 115 -15.75 6.94 -8.37
N ASP A 116 -14.51 7.42 -8.27
CA ASP A 116 -13.63 7.64 -9.41
C ASP A 116 -13.23 6.33 -10.09
N LYS A 117 -12.90 5.30 -9.31
CA LYS A 117 -12.55 3.97 -9.84
C LYS A 117 -13.77 3.25 -10.42
N SER A 118 -14.93 3.37 -9.79
CA SER A 118 -16.19 2.80 -10.29
C SER A 118 -16.61 3.44 -11.63
N ALA A 119 -16.40 4.74 -11.79
CA ALA A 119 -16.66 5.42 -13.06
C ALA A 119 -15.71 4.96 -14.19
N LYS A 120 -14.44 4.68 -13.86
CA LYS A 120 -13.43 4.21 -14.84
C LYS A 120 -13.60 2.73 -15.19
N HIS A 121 -14.20 1.93 -14.33
CA HIS A 121 -14.37 0.48 -14.47
C HIS A 121 -15.83 0.07 -14.28
N ALA A 122 -16.76 0.78 -14.90
CA ALA A 122 -18.20 0.57 -14.73
C ALA A 122 -18.66 -0.88 -15.01
N ASP A 123 -17.97 -1.57 -15.92
CA ASP A 123 -18.26 -2.97 -16.28
C ASP A 123 -17.72 -4.00 -15.28
N ASN A 124 -16.96 -3.58 -14.27
CA ASN A 124 -16.32 -4.49 -13.33
C ASN A 124 -16.24 -3.91 -11.91
N ILE A 125 -17.37 -3.43 -11.42
CA ILE A 125 -17.47 -3.01 -10.02
C ILE A 125 -17.60 -4.27 -9.16
N ASN A 126 -16.56 -4.58 -8.38
CA ASN A 126 -16.52 -5.76 -7.52
C ASN A 126 -16.27 -5.38 -6.05
N ALA A 127 -16.47 -6.34 -5.13
CA ALA A 127 -16.31 -6.12 -3.70
C ALA A 127 -14.88 -5.65 -3.34
N GLY A 128 -13.85 -6.17 -4.00
CA GLY A 128 -12.47 -5.74 -3.76
C GLY A 128 -12.24 -4.27 -4.09
N LEU A 129 -12.89 -3.77 -5.15
CA LEU A 129 -12.84 -2.35 -5.49
C LEU A 129 -13.53 -1.46 -4.44
N PHE A 130 -14.50 -2.01 -3.72
CA PHE A 130 -15.17 -1.32 -2.61
C PHE A 130 -14.38 -1.38 -1.31
N THR A 131 -13.75 -2.53 -1.01
CA THR A 131 -13.09 -2.79 0.27
C THR A 131 -11.57 -2.54 0.25
N TYR A 132 -10.95 -2.19 -0.90
CA TYR A 132 -9.50 -1.96 -0.95
C TYR A 132 -8.97 -0.93 0.06
N PRO A 133 -9.73 0.09 0.51
CA PRO A 133 -9.23 1.01 1.54
C PRO A 133 -9.00 0.31 2.88
N VAL A 134 -9.78 -0.74 3.17
CA VAL A 134 -9.59 -1.56 4.37
C VAL A 134 -8.30 -2.39 4.28
N LEU A 135 -8.01 -2.95 3.11
CA LEU A 135 -6.73 -3.63 2.86
C LEU A 135 -5.55 -2.65 2.99
N MET A 136 -5.69 -1.42 2.47
CA MET A 136 -4.66 -0.40 2.62
C MET A 136 -4.44 -0.01 4.09
N ALA A 137 -5.50 0.09 4.89
CA ALA A 137 -5.36 0.31 6.33
C ALA A 137 -4.64 -0.86 7.01
N ALA A 138 -4.95 -2.11 6.61
CA ALA A 138 -4.27 -3.30 7.11
C ALA A 138 -2.78 -3.27 6.78
N ASP A 139 -2.41 -2.89 5.55
CA ASP A 139 -1.02 -2.76 5.12
C ASP A 139 -0.20 -1.83 6.01
N ILE A 140 -0.79 -0.71 6.42
CA ILE A 140 -0.13 0.30 7.26
C ILE A 140 -0.06 -0.16 8.72
N LEU A 141 -1.19 -0.63 9.26
CA LEU A 141 -1.32 -1.00 10.67
C LEU A 141 -0.49 -2.24 11.02
N LEU A 142 -0.36 -3.19 10.09
CA LEU A 142 0.39 -4.43 10.30
C LEU A 142 1.84 -4.15 10.74
N TYR A 143 2.44 -3.11 10.21
CA TYR A 143 3.83 -2.73 10.49
C TYR A 143 3.96 -1.59 11.49
N GLN A 144 2.84 -1.07 12.03
CA GLN A 144 2.84 0.08 12.92
C GLN A 144 3.66 1.25 12.34
N ALA A 145 3.41 1.55 11.06
CA ALA A 145 4.18 2.53 10.33
C ALA A 145 3.99 3.95 10.93
N ASP A 146 5.10 4.61 11.25
CA ASP A 146 5.11 5.99 11.74
C ASP A 146 4.87 6.98 10.58
N LYS A 147 5.29 6.61 9.36
CA LYS A 147 5.18 7.45 8.15
C LYS A 147 4.75 6.64 6.94
N VAL A 148 3.86 7.21 6.16
CA VAL A 148 3.42 6.67 4.87
C VAL A 148 3.56 7.77 3.82
N PRO A 149 4.60 7.72 2.97
CA PRO A 149 4.75 8.66 1.87
C PRO A 149 3.67 8.38 0.81
N VAL A 150 2.74 9.31 0.66
CA VAL A 150 1.61 9.20 -0.28
C VAL A 150 1.59 10.36 -1.25
N GLY A 151 1.14 10.11 -2.49
CA GLY A 151 0.80 11.18 -3.42
C GLY A 151 -0.34 12.05 -2.89
N ALA A 152 -0.48 13.26 -3.41
CA ALA A 152 -1.50 14.20 -2.96
C ALA A 152 -2.93 13.66 -3.09
N ASP A 153 -3.16 12.79 -4.06
CA ASP A 153 -4.43 12.09 -4.34
C ASP A 153 -4.80 11.02 -3.29
N GLN A 154 -3.82 10.48 -2.57
CA GLN A 154 -4.02 9.42 -1.55
C GLN A 154 -4.23 9.97 -0.12
N LYS A 155 -3.95 11.25 0.11
CA LYS A 155 -4.09 11.88 1.42
C LYS A 155 -5.49 11.69 2.06
N PRO A 156 -6.62 11.83 1.34
CA PRO A 156 -7.95 11.68 1.95
C PRO A 156 -8.20 10.29 2.54
N VAL A 157 -7.65 9.23 1.92
CA VAL A 157 -7.82 7.84 2.37
C VAL A 157 -7.05 7.57 3.65
N SER A 158 -5.78 7.99 3.70
CA SER A 158 -4.93 7.82 4.88
C SER A 158 -5.51 8.51 6.12
N TYR A 159 -5.96 9.76 5.98
CA TYR A 159 -6.49 10.52 7.11
C TYR A 159 -7.82 9.95 7.64
N THR A 160 -8.71 9.47 6.79
CA THR A 160 -10.02 8.99 7.23
C THR A 160 -9.91 7.69 8.01
N HIS A 161 -9.06 6.76 7.59
CA HIS A 161 -8.89 5.47 8.28
C HIS A 161 -8.05 5.58 9.55
N LEU A 162 -6.95 6.31 9.55
CA LEU A 162 -6.11 6.50 10.74
C LEU A 162 -6.88 7.25 11.84
N ARG A 163 -7.65 8.28 11.48
CA ARG A 163 -8.47 9.03 12.45
C ARG A 163 -9.60 8.19 13.06
N ALA A 164 -10.19 7.26 12.33
CA ALA A 164 -11.19 6.34 12.87
C ALA A 164 -10.61 5.39 13.93
N HIS A 165 -9.33 5.08 13.86
CA HIS A 165 -8.63 4.27 14.87
C HIS A 165 -8.14 5.11 16.06
N GLU A 166 -7.68 6.34 15.86
CA GLU A 166 -7.26 7.24 16.97
C GLU A 166 -8.41 7.59 17.91
N THR A 167 -9.63 7.77 17.41
CA THR A 167 -10.81 8.08 18.23
C THR A 167 -11.26 6.90 19.09
N ARG A 168 -10.85 5.67 18.82
CA ARG A 168 -11.19 4.48 19.64
C ARG A 168 -10.18 4.16 20.73
N SER A 169 -8.97 4.68 20.66
CA SER A 169 -7.96 4.51 21.71
C SER A 169 -8.15 5.46 22.91
N ASN A 170 -9.10 6.41 22.83
CA ASN A 170 -9.44 7.37 23.90
C ASN A 170 -10.81 7.10 24.56
N LEU A 171 -11.39 5.90 24.37
CA LEU A 171 -12.55 5.37 25.10
C LEU A 171 -12.17 4.15 25.91
#